data_b2340e0632aae2858227699b95765558
#
_entry.id   b2340e0632aae2858227699b95765558
#
_cell.length_a   1.000
_cell.length_b   1.000
_cell.length_c   1.000
_cell.angle_alpha   90.00
_cell.angle_beta   90.00
_cell.angle_gamma   90.00
#
_symmetry.space_group_name_H-M   'P 1'
#
loop_
_entity.id
_entity.type
_entity.pdbx_description
1 polymer ?
#
loop_
_entity_poly.entity_id
_entity_poly.type
_entity_poly.pdbx_seq_one_letter_code
_entity_poly.pdbx_strand_id
1 'polypeptide(L)'
;MASEDRPQIYLITPPAFELETFPDTLARVLDSVEIACLRLSLATRDEDRLLRAADACRLVAHERDVPIVIDTHVKFVERLGLDGVHLTDGARSVRTARKELGEDAIVGAYCAASRHDGMTAGELGADYVAFGPAGATALGTGTRAELELFAWWSEMIEVPVVAEGALDAATLAELAGVTDFVGIGEEIWAAADPVAALKALEAALG
;
A
#
# COMPACT_ATOMS: atom_id res chain seq x y z
N MET A 1 24.11 -5.58 5.14
CA MET A 1 23.22 -6.75 5.01
C MET A 1 21.92 -6.30 5.66
N ALA A 2 20.91 -5.92 4.87
CA ALA A 2 19.58 -5.71 5.40
C ALA A 2 19.11 -7.06 5.95
N SER A 3 18.54 -7.05 7.13
CA SER A 3 17.96 -8.24 7.77
C SER A 3 16.83 -8.74 6.89
N GLU A 4 16.83 -10.03 6.51
CA GLU A 4 15.76 -10.68 5.73
C GLU A 4 14.40 -10.68 6.47
N ASP A 5 14.36 -10.21 7.72
CA ASP A 5 13.19 -10.19 8.60
C ASP A 5 12.57 -8.80 8.79
N ARG A 6 13.07 -7.75 8.10
CA ARG A 6 12.55 -6.39 8.26
C ARG A 6 11.45 -6.12 7.22
N PRO A 7 10.24 -5.67 7.63
CA PRO A 7 9.20 -5.33 6.67
C PRO A 7 9.63 -4.15 5.79
N GLN A 8 9.26 -4.23 4.52
CA GLN A 8 9.53 -3.18 3.54
C GLN A 8 8.42 -2.10 3.59
N ILE A 9 8.77 -0.88 3.18
CA ILE A 9 7.81 0.22 3.16
C ILE A 9 6.99 0.18 1.87
N TYR A 10 5.67 0.11 2.05
CA TYR A 10 4.65 0.27 1.04
C TYR A 10 4.04 1.66 1.20
N LEU A 11 4.35 2.59 0.28
CA LEU A 11 3.95 3.99 0.42
C LEU A 11 2.56 4.22 -0.19
N ILE A 12 1.68 4.90 0.56
CA ILE A 12 0.32 5.25 0.12
C ILE A 12 0.24 6.77 -0.05
N THR A 13 -0.24 7.26 -1.20
CA THR A 13 -0.39 8.72 -1.41
C THR A 13 -1.47 9.30 -0.50
N PRO A 14 -1.44 10.62 -0.23
CA PRO A 14 -2.55 11.27 0.45
C PRO A 14 -3.83 11.20 -0.42
N PRO A 15 -5.03 11.26 0.18
CA PRO A 15 -6.30 11.17 -0.54
C PRO A 15 -6.58 12.37 -1.44
N ALA A 16 -5.86 13.47 -1.25
CA ALA A 16 -5.91 14.67 -2.07
C ALA A 16 -4.57 15.40 -2.04
N PHE A 17 -4.16 15.91 -3.18
CA PHE A 17 -2.93 16.73 -3.31
C PHE A 17 -2.99 17.64 -4.54
N GLU A 18 -2.12 18.65 -4.58
CA GLU A 18 -1.97 19.56 -5.70
C GLU A 18 -0.96 19.01 -6.71
N LEU A 19 -1.37 18.93 -7.99
CA LEU A 19 -0.54 18.35 -9.07
C LEU A 19 0.73 19.13 -9.35
N GLU A 20 0.74 20.44 -9.04
CA GLU A 20 1.87 21.32 -9.28
C GLU A 20 3.02 21.13 -8.29
N THR A 21 2.76 20.61 -7.11
CA THR A 21 3.75 20.55 -6.02
C THR A 21 3.99 19.14 -5.49
N PHE A 22 3.00 18.27 -5.56
CA PHE A 22 3.09 16.92 -4.99
C PHE A 22 4.17 16.05 -5.66
N PRO A 23 4.36 16.06 -7.00
CA PRO A 23 5.41 15.25 -7.63
C PRO A 23 6.80 15.52 -7.09
N ASP A 24 7.17 16.79 -6.83
CA ASP A 24 8.45 17.15 -6.23
C ASP A 24 8.57 16.66 -4.78
N THR A 25 7.47 16.70 -4.03
CA THR A 25 7.44 16.18 -2.67
C THR A 25 7.54 14.68 -2.65
N LEU A 26 6.81 13.98 -3.53
CA LEU A 26 6.87 12.53 -3.71
C LEU A 26 8.29 12.09 -4.08
N ALA A 27 8.93 12.77 -5.03
CA ALA A 27 10.31 12.49 -5.42
C ALA A 27 11.27 12.51 -4.22
N ARG A 28 11.20 13.57 -3.38
CA ARG A 28 12.04 13.67 -2.17
C ARG A 28 11.77 12.56 -1.16
N VAL A 29 10.50 12.13 -1.04
CA VAL A 29 10.12 11.04 -0.14
C VAL A 29 10.68 9.72 -0.66
N LEU A 30 10.50 9.40 -1.97
CA LEU A 30 11.04 8.19 -2.59
C LEU A 30 12.58 8.14 -2.58
N ASP A 31 13.25 9.29 -2.65
CA ASP A 31 14.73 9.39 -2.57
C ASP A 31 15.27 9.23 -1.13
N SER A 32 14.40 9.25 -0.12
CA SER A 32 14.85 9.33 1.28
C SER A 32 15.05 7.98 1.97
N VAL A 33 14.28 6.96 1.57
CA VAL A 33 14.30 5.58 2.06
C VAL A 33 13.92 4.62 0.93
N GLU A 34 14.23 3.34 1.08
CA GLU A 34 13.81 2.31 0.13
C GLU A 34 12.30 2.08 0.21
N ILE A 35 11.61 2.19 -0.92
CA ILE A 35 10.17 1.99 -1.06
C ILE A 35 9.90 0.80 -1.97
N ALA A 36 9.22 -0.22 -1.48
CA ALA A 36 8.89 -1.42 -2.24
C ALA A 36 7.79 -1.21 -3.29
N CYS A 37 6.82 -0.36 -3.00
CA CYS A 37 5.70 -0.08 -3.89
C CYS A 37 5.05 1.25 -3.51
N LEU A 38 4.56 1.99 -4.51
CA LEU A 38 3.73 3.18 -4.35
C LEU A 38 2.27 2.84 -4.68
N ARG A 39 1.34 3.15 -3.79
CA ARG A 39 -0.09 3.05 -4.04
C ARG A 39 -0.72 4.43 -4.21
N LEU A 40 -1.32 4.68 -5.37
CA LEU A 40 -2.10 5.86 -5.64
C LEU A 40 -3.53 5.68 -5.10
N SER A 41 -3.86 6.39 -4.02
CA SER A 41 -5.14 6.31 -3.32
C SER A 41 -5.79 7.68 -3.25
N LEU A 42 -6.52 8.08 -4.31
CA LEU A 42 -7.17 9.39 -4.39
C LEU A 42 -8.67 9.30 -4.10
N ALA A 43 -9.14 10.18 -3.22
CA ALA A 43 -10.56 10.37 -2.93
C ALA A 43 -11.22 11.33 -3.93
N THR A 44 -11.14 11.03 -5.23
CA THR A 44 -11.78 11.82 -6.28
C THR A 44 -12.60 10.94 -7.21
N ARG A 45 -13.69 11.53 -7.77
CA ARG A 45 -14.49 10.92 -8.84
C ARG A 45 -14.25 11.60 -10.20
N ASP A 46 -13.40 12.62 -10.23
CA ASP A 46 -13.00 13.32 -11.45
C ASP A 46 -11.94 12.46 -12.15
N GLU A 47 -12.36 11.84 -13.27
CA GLU A 47 -11.51 10.95 -14.05
C GLU A 47 -10.31 11.70 -14.65
N ASP A 48 -10.47 12.92 -15.12
CA ASP A 48 -9.37 13.70 -15.69
C ASP A 48 -8.34 14.06 -14.63
N ARG A 49 -8.78 14.40 -13.41
CA ARG A 49 -7.88 14.63 -12.29
C ARG A 49 -7.13 13.36 -11.90
N LEU A 50 -7.83 12.24 -11.83
CA LEU A 50 -7.25 10.94 -11.49
C LEU A 50 -6.20 10.51 -12.52
N LEU A 51 -6.50 10.66 -13.82
CA LEU A 51 -5.57 10.34 -14.90
C LEU A 51 -4.30 11.18 -14.84
N ARG A 52 -4.43 12.49 -14.64
CA ARG A 52 -3.27 13.39 -14.51
C ARG A 52 -2.43 13.09 -13.28
N ALA A 53 -3.06 12.80 -12.15
CA ALA A 53 -2.37 12.43 -10.93
C ALA A 53 -1.62 11.10 -11.09
N ALA A 54 -2.27 10.11 -11.70
CA ALA A 54 -1.66 8.81 -11.94
C ALA A 54 -0.44 8.90 -12.86
N ASP A 55 -0.53 9.68 -13.96
CA ASP A 55 0.60 9.87 -14.87
C ASP A 55 1.76 10.61 -14.18
N ALA A 56 1.47 11.67 -13.44
CA ALA A 56 2.49 12.43 -12.70
C ALA A 56 3.21 11.56 -11.65
N CYS A 57 2.46 10.79 -10.84
CA CYS A 57 3.05 9.90 -9.83
C CYS A 57 3.82 8.75 -10.48
N ARG A 58 3.31 8.17 -11.60
CA ARG A 58 4.00 7.12 -12.34
C ARG A 58 5.37 7.57 -12.84
N LEU A 59 5.46 8.75 -13.45
CA LEU A 59 6.73 9.28 -13.94
C LEU A 59 7.76 9.38 -12.81
N VAL A 60 7.36 9.91 -11.65
CA VAL A 60 8.24 10.03 -10.48
C VAL A 60 8.67 8.67 -9.93
N ALA A 61 7.73 7.71 -9.84
CA ALA A 61 8.00 6.38 -9.32
C ALA A 61 8.91 5.57 -10.25
N HIS A 62 8.60 5.53 -11.56
CA HIS A 62 9.37 4.76 -12.53
C HIS A 62 10.79 5.31 -12.75
N GLU A 63 11.03 6.62 -12.60
CA GLU A 63 12.40 7.17 -12.59
C GLU A 63 13.27 6.60 -11.46
N ARG A 64 12.66 5.97 -10.46
CA ARG A 64 13.31 5.38 -9.27
C ARG A 64 13.15 3.86 -9.18
N ASP A 65 12.69 3.24 -10.25
CA ASP A 65 12.39 1.79 -10.30
C ASP A 65 11.40 1.33 -9.21
N VAL A 66 10.50 2.23 -8.75
CA VAL A 66 9.44 1.93 -7.79
C VAL A 66 8.16 1.58 -8.53
N PRO A 67 7.61 0.36 -8.37
CA PRO A 67 6.34 -0.03 -8.96
C PRO A 67 5.19 0.79 -8.37
N ILE A 68 4.20 1.11 -9.22
CA ILE A 68 3.03 1.88 -8.81
C ILE A 68 1.73 1.14 -9.12
N VAL A 69 0.87 1.04 -8.10
CA VAL A 69 -0.48 0.49 -8.21
C VAL A 69 -1.53 1.57 -7.93
N ILE A 70 -2.73 1.41 -8.48
CA ILE A 70 -3.84 2.35 -8.30
C ILE A 70 -5.04 1.68 -7.61
N ASP A 71 -5.74 2.41 -6.74
CA ASP A 71 -6.96 1.91 -6.11
C ASP A 71 -8.07 1.68 -7.14
N THR A 72 -8.64 0.48 -7.20
CA THR A 72 -9.87 0.06 -7.89
C THR A 72 -9.95 0.27 -9.41
N HIS A 73 -9.14 1.15 -9.98
CA HIS A 73 -9.26 1.58 -11.39
C HIS A 73 -8.50 0.66 -12.36
N VAL A 74 -8.92 -0.62 -12.46
CA VAL A 74 -8.28 -1.66 -13.28
C VAL A 74 -7.95 -1.18 -14.70
N LYS A 75 -8.88 -0.49 -15.37
CA LYS A 75 -8.69 -0.02 -16.74
C LYS A 75 -7.60 1.04 -16.93
N PHE A 76 -7.18 1.69 -15.83
CA PHE A 76 -6.10 2.69 -15.90
C PHE A 76 -4.72 2.04 -15.90
N VAL A 77 -4.61 0.80 -15.43
CA VAL A 77 -3.34 0.09 -15.38
C VAL A 77 -2.71 0.02 -16.76
N GLU A 78 -3.36 -0.59 -17.75
CA GLU A 78 -2.85 -0.67 -19.11
C GLU A 78 -2.80 0.70 -19.80
N ARG A 79 -3.85 1.51 -19.62
CA ARG A 79 -3.99 2.82 -20.29
C ARG A 79 -2.85 3.78 -19.95
N LEU A 80 -2.35 3.74 -18.74
CA LEU A 80 -1.30 4.64 -18.23
C LEU A 80 0.05 3.96 -18.06
N GLY A 81 0.14 2.64 -18.23
CA GLY A 81 1.36 1.88 -17.98
C GLY A 81 1.72 1.85 -16.50
N LEU A 82 0.71 1.69 -15.62
CA LEU A 82 0.91 1.41 -14.20
C LEU A 82 1.25 -0.07 -14.02
N ASP A 83 1.86 -0.42 -12.89
CA ASP A 83 2.31 -1.78 -12.64
C ASP A 83 1.20 -2.69 -12.08
N GLY A 84 0.09 -2.09 -11.59
CA GLY A 84 -1.01 -2.89 -11.09
C GLY A 84 -2.15 -2.12 -10.43
N VAL A 85 -3.00 -2.87 -9.76
CA VAL A 85 -4.19 -2.38 -9.06
C VAL A 85 -4.23 -2.87 -7.62
N HIS A 86 -4.73 -2.02 -6.72
CA HIS A 86 -5.09 -2.38 -5.36
C HIS A 86 -6.62 -2.37 -5.21
N LEU A 87 -7.21 -3.53 -4.93
CA LEU A 87 -8.66 -3.69 -4.81
C LEU A 87 -9.09 -3.45 -3.36
N THR A 88 -10.18 -2.68 -3.17
CA THR A 88 -10.65 -2.28 -1.85
C THR A 88 -11.93 -3.01 -1.41
N ASP A 89 -12.33 -4.03 -2.16
CA ASP A 89 -13.58 -4.80 -1.95
C ASP A 89 -13.33 -6.26 -1.50
N GLY A 90 -12.20 -6.51 -0.87
CA GLY A 90 -11.77 -7.85 -0.47
C GLY A 90 -11.44 -8.73 -1.66
N ALA A 91 -11.86 -9.97 -1.63
CA ALA A 91 -11.60 -10.94 -2.69
C ALA A 91 -12.49 -10.80 -3.93
N ARG A 92 -13.51 -9.93 -3.90
CA ARG A 92 -14.62 -9.92 -4.89
C ARG A 92 -14.16 -9.70 -6.32
N SER A 93 -13.29 -8.72 -6.52
CA SER A 93 -12.84 -8.29 -7.85
C SER A 93 -11.53 -8.94 -8.30
N VAL A 94 -10.82 -9.69 -7.44
CA VAL A 94 -9.48 -10.24 -7.73
C VAL A 94 -9.47 -11.08 -9.01
N ARG A 95 -10.37 -12.06 -9.12
CA ARG A 95 -10.46 -12.93 -10.32
C ARG A 95 -10.67 -12.14 -11.61
N THR A 96 -11.53 -11.11 -11.55
CA THR A 96 -11.83 -10.28 -12.72
C THR A 96 -10.64 -9.41 -13.09
N ALA A 97 -10.01 -8.77 -12.11
CA ALA A 97 -8.81 -7.96 -12.33
C ALA A 97 -7.66 -8.81 -12.89
N ARG A 98 -7.40 -9.99 -12.33
CA ARG A 98 -6.38 -10.92 -12.82
C ARG A 98 -6.65 -11.35 -14.27
N LYS A 99 -7.92 -11.67 -14.60
CA LYS A 99 -8.29 -12.02 -15.98
C LYS A 99 -8.11 -10.87 -16.97
N GLU A 100 -8.36 -9.62 -16.55
CA GLU A 100 -8.25 -8.42 -17.39
C GLU A 100 -6.80 -8.01 -17.58
N LEU A 101 -5.98 -8.04 -16.52
CA LEU A 101 -4.61 -7.52 -16.51
C LEU A 101 -3.54 -8.57 -16.86
N GLY A 102 -3.87 -9.86 -16.80
CA GLY A 102 -2.89 -10.94 -17.01
C GLY A 102 -2.06 -11.25 -15.76
N GLU A 103 -1.01 -12.06 -15.94
CA GLU A 103 -0.18 -12.57 -14.83
C GLU A 103 0.95 -11.60 -14.43
N ASP A 104 1.36 -10.70 -15.32
CA ASP A 104 2.49 -9.79 -15.10
C ASP A 104 2.13 -8.56 -14.27
N ALA A 105 0.84 -8.20 -14.20
CA ALA A 105 0.40 -7.05 -13.41
C ALA A 105 0.24 -7.39 -11.93
N ILE A 106 0.54 -6.42 -11.07
CA ILE A 106 0.35 -6.55 -9.63
C ILE A 106 -1.13 -6.41 -9.29
N VAL A 107 -1.71 -7.38 -8.58
CA VAL A 107 -3.08 -7.33 -8.07
C VAL A 107 -3.05 -7.49 -6.55
N GLY A 108 -3.27 -6.41 -5.83
CA GLY A 108 -3.42 -6.42 -4.38
C GLY A 108 -4.87 -6.38 -3.93
N ALA A 109 -5.16 -6.85 -2.72
CA ALA A 109 -6.50 -6.87 -2.15
C ALA A 109 -6.52 -6.43 -0.69
N TYR A 110 -7.29 -5.38 -0.36
CA TYR A 110 -7.56 -4.99 1.01
C TYR A 110 -8.68 -5.84 1.61
N CYS A 111 -8.37 -6.57 2.67
CA CYS A 111 -9.25 -7.56 3.28
C CYS A 111 -9.69 -7.18 4.70
N ALA A 112 -9.54 -5.91 5.10
CA ALA A 112 -9.85 -5.42 6.44
C ALA A 112 -9.21 -6.30 7.54
N ALA A 113 -10.01 -6.87 8.46
CA ALA A 113 -9.53 -7.82 9.47
C ALA A 113 -10.01 -9.26 9.17
N SER A 114 -10.37 -9.54 7.91
CA SER A 114 -10.97 -10.82 7.50
C SER A 114 -9.93 -11.79 6.96
N ARG A 115 -9.53 -12.75 7.80
CA ARG A 115 -8.67 -13.88 7.36
C ARG A 115 -9.27 -14.63 6.18
N HIS A 116 -10.59 -14.83 6.18
CA HIS A 116 -11.30 -15.54 5.12
C HIS A 116 -11.19 -14.81 3.77
N ASP A 117 -11.40 -13.48 3.77
CA ASP A 117 -11.28 -12.69 2.53
C ASP A 117 -9.84 -12.69 2.03
N GLY A 118 -8.85 -12.61 2.93
CA GLY A 118 -7.44 -12.69 2.56
C GLY A 118 -7.09 -14.02 1.89
N MET A 119 -7.47 -15.15 2.50
CA MET A 119 -7.25 -16.49 1.91
C MET A 119 -7.92 -16.62 0.54
N THR A 120 -9.17 -16.18 0.44
CA THR A 120 -9.91 -16.21 -0.83
C THR A 120 -9.26 -15.32 -1.88
N ALA A 121 -8.76 -14.14 -1.51
CA ALA A 121 -8.03 -13.26 -2.43
C ALA A 121 -6.76 -13.93 -2.98
N GLY A 122 -5.96 -14.56 -2.12
CA GLY A 122 -4.79 -15.34 -2.51
C GLY A 122 -5.13 -16.49 -3.47
N GLU A 123 -6.16 -17.29 -3.15
CA GLU A 123 -6.64 -18.38 -4.01
C GLU A 123 -7.14 -17.89 -5.39
N LEU A 124 -7.61 -16.65 -5.48
CA LEU A 124 -8.06 -16.03 -6.72
C LEU A 124 -6.95 -15.32 -7.51
N GLY A 125 -5.71 -15.34 -7.00
CA GLY A 125 -4.52 -14.83 -7.67
C GLY A 125 -4.13 -13.41 -7.29
N ALA A 126 -4.42 -12.96 -6.06
CA ALA A 126 -3.80 -11.74 -5.52
C ALA A 126 -2.31 -11.97 -5.25
N ASP A 127 -1.46 -11.00 -5.63
CA ASP A 127 -0.02 -11.03 -5.38
C ASP A 127 0.32 -10.64 -3.94
N TYR A 128 -0.54 -9.87 -3.31
CA TYR A 128 -0.47 -9.54 -1.89
C TYR A 128 -1.86 -9.23 -1.33
N VAL A 129 -1.99 -9.35 -0.03
CA VAL A 129 -3.17 -8.89 0.71
C VAL A 129 -2.79 -7.77 1.68
N ALA A 130 -3.74 -6.90 1.99
CA ALA A 130 -3.57 -5.87 3.00
C ALA A 130 -4.62 -6.06 4.11
N PHE A 131 -4.16 -6.03 5.35
CA PHE A 131 -5.03 -6.01 6.52
C PHE A 131 -4.89 -4.68 7.27
N GLY A 132 -6.02 -4.19 7.78
CA GLY A 132 -6.06 -2.93 8.52
C GLY A 132 -7.47 -2.54 8.99
N PRO A 133 -7.56 -1.52 9.85
CA PRO A 133 -6.43 -0.78 10.44
C PRO A 133 -5.63 -1.64 11.43
N ALA A 134 -4.30 -1.58 11.35
CA ALA A 134 -3.42 -2.30 12.27
C ALA A 134 -3.18 -1.51 13.57
N GLY A 135 -3.23 -0.18 13.52
CA GLY A 135 -3.20 0.69 14.67
C GLY A 135 -4.59 1.03 15.21
N ALA A 136 -4.62 1.66 16.38
CA ALA A 136 -5.87 2.13 16.98
C ALA A 136 -6.40 3.37 16.26
N THR A 137 -7.64 3.31 15.78
CA THR A 137 -8.30 4.43 15.11
C THR A 137 -9.78 4.50 15.48
N ALA A 138 -10.33 5.73 15.51
CA ALA A 138 -11.76 5.97 15.64
C ALA A 138 -12.49 5.97 14.29
N LEU A 139 -11.76 5.81 13.17
CA LEU A 139 -12.31 5.79 11.83
C LEU A 139 -12.85 4.41 11.45
N GLY A 140 -13.82 4.39 10.54
CA GLY A 140 -14.41 3.16 10.04
C GLY A 140 -15.29 2.43 11.04
N THR A 141 -15.29 1.10 11.00
CA THR A 141 -16.07 0.21 11.90
C THR A 141 -15.43 0.03 13.27
N GLY A 142 -14.20 0.52 13.45
CA GLY A 142 -13.41 0.32 14.66
C GLY A 142 -12.85 -1.09 14.85
N THR A 143 -13.08 -2.01 13.91
CA THR A 143 -12.50 -3.35 13.99
C THR A 143 -11.04 -3.29 13.55
N ARG A 144 -10.15 -3.56 14.49
CA ARG A 144 -8.70 -3.59 14.25
C ARG A 144 -8.28 -4.95 13.67
N ALA A 145 -7.30 -4.93 12.77
CA ALA A 145 -6.55 -6.12 12.40
C ALA A 145 -5.50 -6.39 13.49
N GLU A 146 -5.78 -7.37 14.35
CA GLU A 146 -4.95 -7.66 15.52
C GLU A 146 -3.63 -8.33 15.11
N LEU A 147 -2.60 -8.19 15.95
CA LEU A 147 -1.26 -8.74 15.72
C LEU A 147 -1.27 -10.26 15.44
N GLU A 148 -2.19 -10.99 16.08
CA GLU A 148 -2.37 -12.43 15.90
C GLU A 148 -2.79 -12.79 14.46
N LEU A 149 -3.47 -11.90 13.75
CA LEU A 149 -3.81 -12.11 12.34
C LEU A 149 -2.54 -12.11 11.47
N PHE A 150 -1.66 -11.14 11.69
CA PHE A 150 -0.40 -11.02 10.94
C PHE A 150 0.55 -12.16 11.30
N ALA A 151 0.72 -12.49 12.58
CA ALA A 151 1.55 -13.60 13.03
C ALA A 151 1.09 -14.94 12.42
N TRP A 152 -0.23 -15.20 12.47
CA TRP A 152 -0.79 -16.39 11.84
C TRP A 152 -0.58 -16.40 10.33
N TRP A 153 -0.75 -15.23 9.67
CA TRP A 153 -0.61 -15.12 8.21
C TRP A 153 0.83 -15.43 7.79
N SER A 154 1.81 -14.80 8.43
CA SER A 154 3.23 -14.98 8.10
C SER A 154 3.73 -16.43 8.32
N GLU A 155 3.10 -17.17 9.24
CA GLU A 155 3.46 -18.58 9.48
C GLU A 155 2.77 -19.56 8.51
N MET A 156 1.56 -19.25 8.04
CA MET A 156 0.69 -20.20 7.38
C MET A 156 0.47 -19.94 5.90
N ILE A 157 0.70 -18.73 5.42
CA ILE A 157 0.33 -18.30 4.06
C ILE A 157 1.56 -17.70 3.37
N GLU A 158 1.83 -18.14 2.14
CA GLU A 158 2.96 -17.65 1.34
C GLU A 158 2.67 -16.30 0.65
N VAL A 159 1.38 -15.92 0.50
CA VAL A 159 1.01 -14.65 -0.12
C VAL A 159 1.44 -13.50 0.79
N PRO A 160 2.27 -12.56 0.30
CA PRO A 160 2.76 -11.44 1.10
C PRO A 160 1.65 -10.60 1.72
N VAL A 161 1.90 -10.04 2.91
CA VAL A 161 0.94 -9.24 3.66
C VAL A 161 1.43 -7.83 3.93
N VAL A 162 0.54 -6.86 3.72
CA VAL A 162 0.71 -5.45 4.08
C VAL A 162 -0.09 -5.16 5.34
N ALA A 163 0.54 -4.63 6.38
CA ALA A 163 -0.15 -4.05 7.52
C ALA A 163 -0.33 -2.55 7.28
N GLU A 164 -1.57 -2.04 7.32
CA GLU A 164 -1.85 -0.62 7.06
C GLU A 164 -2.83 0.01 8.04
N GLY A 165 -2.80 1.34 8.11
CA GLY A 165 -3.77 2.17 8.84
C GLY A 165 -3.40 2.42 10.30
N ALA A 166 -3.27 3.70 10.63
CA ALA A 166 -2.96 4.24 11.96
C ALA A 166 -1.67 3.66 12.57
N LEU A 167 -0.61 3.58 11.77
CA LEU A 167 0.69 3.04 12.18
C LEU A 167 1.50 4.10 12.91
N ASP A 168 1.81 3.85 14.18
CA ASP A 168 2.78 4.60 14.96
C ASP A 168 4.05 3.76 15.21
N ALA A 169 5.07 4.36 15.79
CA ALA A 169 6.33 3.69 16.06
C ALA A 169 6.18 2.44 16.94
N ALA A 170 5.24 2.43 17.88
CA ALA A 170 4.99 1.28 18.75
C ALA A 170 4.34 0.13 17.95
N THR A 171 3.32 0.44 17.15
CA THR A 171 2.65 -0.54 16.28
C THR A 171 3.62 -1.10 15.24
N LEU A 172 4.49 -0.28 14.66
CA LEU A 172 5.52 -0.73 13.71
C LEU A 172 6.50 -1.71 14.35
N ALA A 173 6.95 -1.42 15.58
CA ALA A 173 7.83 -2.31 16.33
C ALA A 173 7.18 -3.68 16.65
N GLU A 174 5.86 -3.71 16.90
CA GLU A 174 5.10 -4.95 17.13
C GLU A 174 4.93 -5.76 15.83
N LEU A 175 4.76 -5.07 14.69
CA LEU A 175 4.58 -5.69 13.37
C LEU A 175 5.88 -6.19 12.75
N ALA A 176 7.04 -5.68 13.19
CA ALA A 176 8.33 -6.13 12.71
C ALA A 176 8.50 -7.64 12.94
N GLY A 177 8.73 -8.41 11.89
CA GLY A 177 8.87 -9.86 11.94
C GLY A 177 7.58 -10.68 11.77
N VAL A 178 6.40 -10.02 11.61
CA VAL A 178 5.12 -10.71 11.35
C VAL A 178 4.36 -10.16 10.14
N THR A 179 4.98 -9.25 9.40
CA THR A 179 4.43 -8.70 8.15
C THR A 179 5.55 -8.51 7.13
N ASP A 180 5.24 -8.62 5.85
CA ASP A 180 6.20 -8.39 4.77
C ASP A 180 6.34 -6.91 4.45
N PHE A 181 5.23 -6.17 4.55
CA PHE A 181 5.17 -4.74 4.23
C PHE A 181 4.38 -3.95 5.29
N VAL A 182 4.76 -2.68 5.45
CA VAL A 182 4.00 -1.69 6.22
C VAL A 182 3.52 -0.59 5.30
N GLY A 183 2.20 -0.39 5.27
CA GLY A 183 1.51 0.60 4.45
C GLY A 183 1.48 1.97 5.14
N ILE A 184 2.41 2.86 4.80
CA ILE A 184 2.55 4.20 5.37
C ILE A 184 1.92 5.23 4.43
N GLY A 185 1.03 6.06 4.94
CA GLY A 185 0.32 7.08 4.17
C GLY A 185 0.10 8.36 4.98
N GLU A 186 -1.10 8.56 5.53
CA GLU A 186 -1.45 9.78 6.27
C GLU A 186 -0.49 10.11 7.41
N GLU A 187 0.17 9.10 7.97
CA GLU A 187 1.15 9.23 9.05
C GLU A 187 2.29 10.20 8.69
N ILE A 188 2.65 10.28 7.41
CA ILE A 188 3.70 11.19 6.96
C ILE A 188 3.17 12.43 6.25
N TRP A 189 2.08 12.30 5.48
CA TRP A 189 1.57 13.42 4.67
C TRP A 189 0.93 14.53 5.52
N ALA A 190 0.45 14.22 6.72
CA ALA A 190 -0.04 15.20 7.68
C ALA A 190 1.09 15.94 8.41
N ALA A 191 2.33 15.48 8.33
CA ALA A 191 3.48 16.10 8.96
C ALA A 191 3.97 17.31 8.18
N ALA A 192 4.60 18.27 8.88
CA ALA A 192 5.22 19.45 8.26
C ALA A 192 6.39 19.08 7.33
N ASP A 193 7.10 17.99 7.63
CA ASP A 193 8.17 17.39 6.82
C ASP A 193 7.92 15.89 6.65
N PRO A 194 7.34 15.46 5.52
CA PRO A 194 7.08 14.05 5.25
C PRO A 194 8.33 13.18 5.21
N VAL A 195 9.46 13.70 4.76
CA VAL A 195 10.73 12.97 4.73
C VAL A 195 11.24 12.67 6.13
N ALA A 196 11.21 13.65 7.02
CA ALA A 196 11.62 13.46 8.41
C ALA A 196 10.67 12.48 9.14
N ALA A 197 9.36 12.59 8.89
CA ALA A 197 8.37 11.69 9.44
C ALA A 197 8.57 10.23 8.98
N LEU A 198 8.80 10.02 7.67
CA LEU A 198 9.04 8.69 7.12
C LEU A 198 10.30 8.05 7.71
N LYS A 199 11.40 8.78 7.79
CA LYS A 199 12.65 8.29 8.40
C LYS A 199 12.48 7.93 9.88
N ALA A 200 11.66 8.68 10.62
CA ALA A 200 11.36 8.35 12.01
C ALA A 200 10.57 7.06 12.15
N LEU A 201 9.60 6.80 11.26
CA LEU A 201 8.84 5.55 11.22
C LEU A 201 9.71 4.38 10.74
N GLU A 202 10.54 4.61 9.72
CA GLU A 202 11.49 3.60 9.24
C GLU A 202 12.44 3.13 10.34
N ALA A 203 12.95 4.06 11.15
CA ALA A 203 13.82 3.73 12.28
C ALA A 203 13.15 2.86 13.35
N ALA A 204 11.82 2.86 13.43
CA ALA A 204 11.07 2.02 14.37
C ALA A 204 10.93 0.56 13.90
N LEU A 205 11.25 0.26 12.64
CA LEU A 205 11.23 -1.08 12.09
C LEU A 205 12.51 -1.90 12.41
N GLY A 206 13.51 -1.27 13.01
CA GLY A 206 14.78 -1.92 13.41
C GLY A 206 15.93 -1.69 12.45
#